data_f0a7df488e798423f08233982bb5b9a4
#
_entry.id   f0a7df488e798423f08233982bb5b9a4
#
_cell.length_a   1.000
_cell.length_b   1.000
_cell.length_c   1.000
_cell.angle_alpha   90.00
_cell.angle_beta   90.00
_cell.angle_gamma   90.00
#
_symmetry.space_group_name_H-M   'P 1'
#
loop_
_entity.id
_entity.type
_entity.pdbx_description
1 polymer ?
#
loop_
_entity_poly.entity_id
_entity_poly.type
_entity_poly.pdbx_seq_one_letter_code
_entity_poly.pdbx_strand_id
1 'polypeptide(L)'
;MSNNVRPRRIILDLAVTLDGFIEGENGEVDWCIMDSEMGFINFLNQIDTILYGRKSYELWGQFSPGIEDTETEKELWELVHSKEKYVFSRMQKGTDHKAIFINDNIVEEVNKLKNKPGKDIWLYGGASLITTFINLGLVDEFRLSVHPVILGEGKPLFMDIKKRLNLKVINTRTFSSGVVQLIYHLNRK
;
A
#
# COMPACT_ATOMS: atom_id res chain seq x y z
N MET A 1 18.15 5.96 29.55
CA MET A 1 18.30 6.54 28.20
C MET A 1 17.06 6.11 27.42
N SER A 2 16.09 7.00 27.22
CA SER A 2 14.91 6.70 26.42
C SER A 2 15.36 6.64 24.96
N ASN A 3 15.43 5.43 24.39
CA ASN A 3 15.55 5.28 22.95
C ASN A 3 14.31 5.94 22.32
N ASN A 4 14.49 7.11 21.78
CA ASN A 4 13.47 7.85 21.05
C ASN A 4 13.31 7.17 19.68
N VAL A 5 12.71 5.97 19.67
CA VAL A 5 12.43 5.24 18.44
C VAL A 5 11.31 6.00 17.73
N ARG A 6 11.59 6.53 16.54
CA ARG A 6 10.59 7.16 15.69
C ARG A 6 9.42 6.18 15.48
N PRO A 7 8.16 6.62 15.66
CA PRO A 7 7.01 5.79 15.30
C PRO A 7 7.09 5.36 13.83
N ARG A 8 6.73 4.12 13.55
CA ARG A 8 6.67 3.56 12.18
C ARG A 8 5.62 4.32 11.39
N ARG A 9 5.93 4.68 10.14
CA ARG A 9 4.97 5.34 9.25
C ARG A 9 4.14 4.31 8.51
N ILE A 10 2.88 4.67 8.24
CA ILE A 10 2.04 3.96 7.28
C ILE A 10 2.14 4.68 5.95
N ILE A 11 2.66 3.99 4.97
CA ILE A 11 2.89 4.46 3.61
C ILE A 11 1.86 3.80 2.70
N LEU A 12 1.01 4.61 2.07
CA LEU A 12 0.18 4.18 0.96
C LEU A 12 1.03 4.28 -0.31
N ASP A 13 1.51 3.15 -0.82
CA ASP A 13 2.28 3.07 -2.07
C ASP A 13 1.53 2.22 -3.07
N LEU A 14 1.14 2.82 -4.21
CA LEU A 14 0.42 2.11 -5.27
C LEU A 14 0.46 2.83 -6.62
N ALA A 15 0.18 2.06 -7.68
CA ALA A 15 -0.08 2.56 -9.01
C ALA A 15 -1.51 3.14 -9.12
N VAL A 16 -1.66 4.23 -9.85
CA VAL A 16 -2.96 4.85 -10.14
C VAL A 16 -2.94 5.39 -11.58
N THR A 17 -4.07 5.34 -12.26
CA THR A 17 -4.23 5.95 -13.58
C THR A 17 -4.30 7.47 -13.49
N LEU A 18 -4.12 8.20 -14.60
CA LEU A 18 -4.21 9.65 -14.62
C LEU A 18 -5.58 10.16 -14.14
N ASP A 19 -6.65 9.42 -14.41
CA ASP A 19 -8.03 9.71 -13.98
C ASP A 19 -8.41 9.09 -12.62
N GLY A 20 -7.43 8.53 -11.88
CA GLY A 20 -7.57 8.20 -10.47
C GLY A 20 -8.09 6.79 -10.15
N PHE A 21 -8.07 5.86 -11.09
CA PHE A 21 -8.45 4.46 -10.86
C PHE A 21 -7.25 3.60 -10.45
N ILE A 22 -7.50 2.56 -9.67
CA ILE A 22 -6.51 1.57 -9.22
C ILE A 22 -6.71 0.20 -9.86
N GLU A 23 -7.87 -0.05 -10.45
CA GLU A 23 -8.25 -1.26 -11.18
C GLU A 23 -9.29 -0.87 -12.23
N GLY A 24 -9.37 -1.61 -13.34
CA GLY A 24 -10.51 -1.56 -14.27
C GLY A 24 -11.78 -2.10 -13.62
N GLU A 25 -12.88 -2.16 -14.39
CA GLU A 25 -14.19 -2.60 -13.89
C GLU A 25 -14.17 -4.05 -13.38
N ASN A 26 -13.42 -4.93 -14.05
CA ASN A 26 -13.31 -6.36 -13.70
C ASN A 26 -12.05 -6.66 -12.89
N GLY A 27 -11.33 -5.64 -12.41
CA GLY A 27 -10.10 -5.78 -11.63
C GLY A 27 -8.82 -5.82 -12.46
N GLU A 28 -8.88 -5.39 -13.73
CA GLU A 28 -7.73 -5.35 -14.62
C GLU A 28 -6.68 -4.36 -14.13
N VAL A 29 -5.41 -4.77 -14.18
CA VAL A 29 -4.23 -3.97 -13.84
C VAL A 29 -3.13 -4.07 -14.92
N ASP A 30 -3.49 -4.49 -16.12
CA ASP A 30 -2.62 -4.67 -17.27
C ASP A 30 -1.95 -3.38 -17.76
N TRP A 31 -2.52 -2.23 -17.39
CA TRP A 31 -1.97 -0.90 -17.63
C TRP A 31 -0.80 -0.54 -16.69
N CYS A 32 -0.58 -1.33 -15.63
CA CYS A 32 0.45 -1.05 -14.64
C CYS A 32 1.86 -1.36 -15.20
N ILE A 33 2.66 -0.33 -15.38
CA ILE A 33 4.03 -0.46 -15.85
C ILE A 33 4.94 -0.80 -14.66
N MET A 34 5.57 -1.97 -14.73
CA MET A 34 6.58 -2.38 -13.74
C MET A 34 7.97 -2.02 -14.27
N ASP A 35 8.47 -0.85 -13.86
CA ASP A 35 9.75 -0.31 -14.29
C ASP A 35 10.76 -0.37 -13.12
N SER A 36 11.91 -0.97 -13.36
CA SER A 36 12.99 -1.10 -12.37
C SER A 36 13.49 0.25 -11.85
N GLU A 37 13.42 1.31 -12.68
CA GLU A 37 13.78 2.67 -12.29
C GLU A 37 12.87 3.23 -11.18
N MET A 38 11.65 2.70 -11.01
CA MET A 38 10.74 3.10 -9.96
C MET A 38 11.25 2.73 -8.56
N GLY A 39 12.20 1.79 -8.49
CA GLY A 39 12.88 1.42 -7.25
C GLY A 39 11.99 0.70 -6.24
N PHE A 40 11.07 -0.12 -6.72
CA PHE A 40 10.11 -0.83 -5.86
C PHE A 40 10.81 -1.78 -4.87
N ILE A 41 11.89 -2.46 -5.28
CA ILE A 41 12.73 -3.27 -4.37
C ILE A 41 13.30 -2.40 -3.25
N ASN A 42 13.75 -1.18 -3.55
CA ASN A 42 14.23 -0.25 -2.51
C ASN A 42 13.13 0.14 -1.54
N PHE A 43 11.89 0.30 -2.02
CA PHE A 43 10.74 0.52 -1.16
C PHE A 43 10.45 -0.70 -0.28
N LEU A 44 10.43 -1.91 -0.82
CA LEU A 44 10.24 -3.15 -0.05
C LEU A 44 11.29 -3.33 1.04
N ASN A 45 12.51 -2.86 0.82
CA ASN A 45 13.58 -2.87 1.83
C ASN A 45 13.39 -1.84 2.96
N GLN A 46 12.54 -0.82 2.77
CA GLN A 46 12.21 0.19 3.79
C GLN A 46 11.08 -0.25 4.72
N ILE A 47 10.35 -1.31 4.37
CA ILE A 47 9.22 -1.83 5.13
C ILE A 47 9.49 -3.24 5.65
N ASP A 48 8.78 -3.63 6.70
CA ASP A 48 8.77 -5.00 7.23
C ASP A 48 7.35 -5.56 7.43
N THR A 49 6.34 -4.74 7.23
CA THR A 49 4.92 -5.09 7.47
C THR A 49 4.06 -4.58 6.33
N ILE A 50 3.09 -5.41 5.92
CA ILE A 50 2.11 -5.07 4.87
C ILE A 50 0.70 -5.21 5.43
N LEU A 51 -0.15 -4.20 5.15
CA LEU A 51 -1.56 -4.17 5.54
C LEU A 51 -2.45 -4.42 4.33
N TYR A 52 -3.28 -5.47 4.42
CA TYR A 52 -4.18 -5.89 3.35
C TYR A 52 -5.64 -5.79 3.79
N GLY A 53 -6.52 -5.44 2.87
CA GLY A 53 -7.93 -5.85 2.93
C GLY A 53 -8.05 -7.32 2.54
N ARG A 54 -9.08 -8.02 3.06
CA ARG A 54 -9.25 -9.47 2.82
C ARG A 54 -9.15 -9.86 1.34
N LYS A 55 -9.89 -9.18 0.44
CA LYS A 55 -9.88 -9.51 -1.00
C LYS A 55 -8.48 -9.33 -1.62
N SER A 56 -7.79 -8.26 -1.28
CA SER A 56 -6.44 -8.02 -1.80
C SER A 56 -5.43 -9.03 -1.26
N TYR A 57 -5.60 -9.51 -0.02
CA TYR A 57 -4.78 -10.58 0.53
C TYR A 57 -5.01 -11.90 -0.18
N GLU A 58 -6.27 -12.25 -0.45
CA GLU A 58 -6.64 -13.48 -1.17
C GLU A 58 -6.08 -13.51 -2.60
N LEU A 59 -6.03 -12.34 -3.28
CA LEU A 59 -5.53 -12.22 -4.63
C LEU A 59 -4.01 -12.09 -4.71
N TRP A 60 -3.42 -11.25 -3.88
CA TRP A 60 -2.04 -10.81 -4.00
C TRP A 60 -1.15 -11.20 -2.82
N GLY A 61 -1.69 -11.22 -1.59
CA GLY A 61 -0.92 -11.53 -0.39
C GLY A 61 -0.48 -12.99 -0.31
N GLN A 62 -1.10 -13.86 -1.09
CA GLN A 62 -0.79 -15.29 -1.21
C GLN A 62 -0.28 -15.67 -2.61
N PHE A 63 -0.13 -14.71 -3.50
CA PHE A 63 0.40 -14.96 -4.85
C PHE A 63 1.78 -15.60 -4.77
N SER A 64 2.03 -16.59 -5.60
CA SER A 64 3.33 -17.23 -5.74
C SER A 64 3.77 -17.18 -7.20
N PRO A 65 5.01 -16.76 -7.48
CA PRO A 65 5.51 -16.71 -8.84
C PRO A 65 5.50 -18.08 -9.51
N GLY A 66 5.26 -18.08 -10.80
CA GLY A 66 5.28 -19.26 -11.66
C GLY A 66 6.71 -19.66 -12.06
N ILE A 67 6.81 -20.77 -12.80
CA ILE A 67 8.11 -21.25 -13.32
C ILE A 67 8.63 -20.30 -14.42
N GLU A 68 7.72 -19.62 -15.12
CA GLU A 68 8.03 -18.73 -16.24
C GLU A 68 8.44 -17.31 -15.80
N ASP A 69 8.28 -16.96 -14.50
CA ASP A 69 8.64 -15.65 -13.98
C ASP A 69 10.16 -15.45 -13.98
N THR A 70 10.57 -14.22 -14.23
CA THR A 70 11.99 -13.83 -14.21
C THR A 70 12.57 -13.92 -12.80
N GLU A 71 13.89 -14.03 -12.69
CA GLU A 71 14.57 -14.02 -11.38
C GLU A 71 14.30 -12.76 -10.57
N THR A 72 14.13 -11.60 -11.25
CA THR A 72 13.78 -10.33 -10.60
C THR A 72 12.37 -10.38 -10.01
N GLU A 73 11.41 -10.98 -10.71
CA GLU A 73 10.04 -11.17 -10.20
C GLU A 73 10.01 -12.12 -9.01
N LYS A 74 10.77 -13.21 -9.06
CA LYS A 74 10.92 -14.14 -7.93
C LYS A 74 11.51 -13.46 -6.71
N GLU A 75 12.60 -12.70 -6.86
CA GLU A 75 13.19 -11.91 -5.78
C GLU A 75 12.21 -10.93 -5.17
N LEU A 76 11.44 -10.24 -6.01
CA LEU A 76 10.40 -9.30 -5.56
C LEU A 76 9.36 -10.00 -4.69
N TRP A 77 8.85 -11.15 -5.13
CA TRP A 77 7.86 -11.91 -4.37
C TRP A 77 8.42 -12.52 -3.10
N GLU A 78 9.67 -12.99 -3.10
CA GLU A 78 10.35 -13.41 -1.89
C GLU A 78 10.44 -12.28 -0.85
N LEU A 79 10.78 -11.07 -1.30
CA LEU A 79 10.80 -9.89 -0.44
C LEU A 79 9.40 -9.58 0.11
N VAL A 80 8.35 -9.63 -0.71
CA VAL A 80 6.96 -9.41 -0.26
C VAL A 80 6.54 -10.49 0.76
N HIS A 81 6.90 -11.76 0.50
CA HIS A 81 6.55 -12.86 1.40
C HIS A 81 7.29 -12.85 2.72
N SER A 82 8.50 -12.28 2.76
CA SER A 82 9.26 -12.11 3.99
C SER A 82 8.66 -11.12 4.99
N LYS A 83 7.67 -10.31 4.56
CA LYS A 83 7.07 -9.27 5.41
C LYS A 83 5.97 -9.85 6.31
N GLU A 84 5.83 -9.27 7.51
CA GLU A 84 4.69 -9.55 8.39
C GLU A 84 3.40 -9.05 7.72
N LYS A 85 2.33 -9.85 7.73
CA LYS A 85 1.08 -9.52 7.05
C LYS A 85 -0.05 -9.35 8.05
N TYR A 86 -0.74 -8.22 7.97
CA TYR A 86 -1.98 -7.95 8.71
C TYR A 86 -3.12 -7.79 7.73
N VAL A 87 -4.20 -8.54 7.97
CA VAL A 87 -5.38 -8.58 7.09
C VAL A 87 -6.59 -8.01 7.82
N PHE A 88 -7.14 -6.94 7.33
CA PHE A 88 -8.34 -6.33 7.87
C PHE A 88 -9.59 -6.97 7.25
N SER A 89 -10.37 -7.64 8.09
CA SER A 89 -11.55 -8.40 7.67
C SER A 89 -12.66 -8.28 8.69
N ARG A 90 -13.88 -7.98 8.26
CA ARG A 90 -15.04 -7.95 9.16
C ARG A 90 -15.48 -9.35 9.63
N MET A 91 -15.04 -10.40 8.95
CA MET A 91 -15.54 -11.77 9.15
C MET A 91 -14.53 -12.70 9.82
N GLN A 92 -13.25 -12.34 9.78
CA GLN A 92 -12.17 -13.18 10.32
C GLN A 92 -11.38 -12.43 11.38
N LYS A 93 -11.01 -13.17 12.44
CA LYS A 93 -10.13 -12.71 13.51
C LYS A 93 -9.17 -13.83 13.86
N GLY A 94 -7.98 -13.49 14.35
CA GLY A 94 -6.98 -14.47 14.79
C GLY A 94 -5.76 -14.49 13.86
N THR A 95 -5.04 -15.60 13.89
CA THR A 95 -3.81 -15.79 13.13
C THR A 95 -3.89 -17.09 12.36
N ASP A 96 -3.55 -17.08 11.10
CA ASP A 96 -3.17 -18.28 10.36
C ASP A 96 -1.64 -18.34 10.22
N HIS A 97 -1.13 -19.35 9.53
CA HIS A 97 0.32 -19.54 9.36
C HIS A 97 1.00 -18.44 8.54
N LYS A 98 0.22 -17.54 7.89
CA LYS A 98 0.72 -16.57 6.92
C LYS A 98 0.35 -15.12 7.25
N ALA A 99 -0.69 -14.87 8.06
CA ALA A 99 -1.15 -13.53 8.36
C ALA A 99 -1.89 -13.42 9.70
N ILE A 100 -1.94 -12.20 10.25
CA ILE A 100 -2.71 -11.83 11.43
C ILE A 100 -3.97 -11.11 10.96
N PHE A 101 -5.15 -11.63 11.33
CA PHE A 101 -6.44 -11.06 10.96
C PHE A 101 -6.97 -10.12 12.05
N ILE A 102 -7.35 -8.90 11.63
CA ILE A 102 -7.94 -7.87 12.49
C ILE A 102 -9.36 -7.60 12.02
N ASN A 103 -10.35 -7.70 12.91
CA ASN A 103 -11.76 -7.48 12.57
C ASN A 103 -12.40 -6.27 13.28
N ASP A 104 -11.77 -5.74 14.31
CA ASP A 104 -12.27 -4.63 15.12
C ASP A 104 -11.11 -3.72 15.60
N ASN A 105 -11.46 -2.62 16.25
CA ASN A 105 -10.49 -1.73 16.93
C ASN A 105 -9.30 -1.28 16.06
N ILE A 106 -9.56 -1.01 14.78
CA ILE A 106 -8.52 -0.70 13.77
C ILE A 106 -7.53 0.33 14.29
N VAL A 107 -8.01 1.43 14.88
CA VAL A 107 -7.16 2.53 15.37
C VAL A 107 -6.20 2.04 16.45
N GLU A 108 -6.70 1.25 17.41
CA GLU A 108 -5.90 0.71 18.51
C GLU A 108 -4.84 -0.27 18.00
N GLU A 109 -5.25 -1.22 17.14
CA GLU A 109 -4.34 -2.22 16.58
C GLU A 109 -3.25 -1.59 15.70
N VAL A 110 -3.61 -0.60 14.88
CA VAL A 110 -2.66 0.16 14.06
C VAL A 110 -1.70 0.96 14.94
N ASN A 111 -2.17 1.60 16.01
CA ASN A 111 -1.30 2.31 16.95
C ASN A 111 -0.35 1.36 17.69
N LYS A 112 -0.80 0.17 18.07
CA LYS A 112 0.09 -0.87 18.61
C LYS A 112 1.19 -1.24 17.62
N LEU A 113 0.85 -1.42 16.34
CA LEU A 113 1.82 -1.71 15.28
C LEU A 113 2.83 -0.56 15.10
N LYS A 114 2.36 0.68 15.04
CA LYS A 114 3.24 1.85 14.88
C LYS A 114 4.24 2.03 16.04
N ASN A 115 3.89 1.58 17.23
CA ASN A 115 4.73 1.69 18.43
C ASN A 115 5.67 0.49 18.64
N LYS A 116 5.55 -0.59 17.87
CA LYS A 116 6.52 -1.69 17.87
C LYS A 116 7.84 -1.25 17.23
N PRO A 117 8.99 -1.76 17.69
CA PRO A 117 10.24 -1.63 16.94
C PRO A 117 10.08 -2.22 15.53
N GLY A 118 10.65 -1.58 14.52
CA GLY A 118 10.59 -2.07 13.14
C GLY A 118 10.76 -0.98 12.11
N LYS A 119 10.62 -1.39 10.83
CA LYS A 119 10.65 -0.50 9.67
C LYS A 119 9.25 0.11 9.45
N ASP A 120 9.09 0.88 8.39
CA ASP A 120 7.80 1.46 8.00
C ASP A 120 6.81 0.34 7.56
N ILE A 121 5.54 0.69 7.43
CA ILE A 121 4.42 -0.21 7.17
C ILE A 121 3.82 0.17 5.82
N TRP A 122 3.66 -0.81 4.93
CA TRP A 122 3.00 -0.60 3.65
C TRP A 122 1.49 -0.83 3.76
N LEU A 123 0.68 0.17 3.46
CA LEU A 123 -0.74 0.01 3.21
C LEU A 123 -0.93 -0.39 1.74
N TYR A 124 -1.03 -1.69 1.51
CA TYR A 124 -1.27 -2.24 0.17
C TYR A 124 -2.68 -1.90 -0.35
N GLY A 125 -3.69 -2.07 0.48
CA GLY A 125 -5.10 -1.83 0.10
C GLY A 125 -5.95 -3.09 0.25
N GLY A 126 -7.17 -3.29 -0.46
CA GLY A 126 -7.73 -2.43 -1.54
C GLY A 126 -8.49 -1.16 -1.11
N ALA A 127 -9.21 -0.60 -2.07
CA ALA A 127 -9.83 0.73 -1.97
C ALA A 127 -10.61 0.97 -0.67
N SER A 128 -11.43 0.03 -0.25
CA SER A 128 -12.22 0.14 0.99
C SER A 128 -11.35 0.25 2.25
N LEU A 129 -10.22 -0.46 2.32
CA LEU A 129 -9.28 -0.35 3.43
C LEU A 129 -8.55 0.99 3.36
N ILE A 130 -8.11 1.42 2.18
CA ILE A 130 -7.48 2.72 1.95
C ILE A 130 -8.40 3.85 2.42
N THR A 131 -9.67 3.85 1.98
CA THR A 131 -10.69 4.81 2.43
C THR A 131 -10.84 4.83 3.95
N THR A 132 -10.88 3.66 4.58
CA THR A 132 -10.97 3.54 6.04
C THR A 132 -9.78 4.19 6.72
N PHE A 133 -8.56 3.88 6.28
CA PHE A 133 -7.33 4.42 6.85
C PHE A 133 -7.20 5.93 6.66
N ILE A 134 -7.60 6.44 5.50
CA ILE A 134 -7.63 7.88 5.22
C ILE A 134 -8.63 8.58 6.15
N ASN A 135 -9.84 8.08 6.27
CA ASN A 135 -10.88 8.67 7.11
C ASN A 135 -10.56 8.64 8.61
N LEU A 136 -9.77 7.65 9.05
CA LEU A 136 -9.26 7.53 10.42
C LEU A 136 -7.97 8.33 10.66
N GLY A 137 -7.39 8.97 9.62
CA GLY A 137 -6.15 9.75 9.74
C GLY A 137 -4.91 8.89 10.02
N LEU A 138 -4.92 7.63 9.60
CA LEU A 138 -3.86 6.66 9.89
C LEU A 138 -2.73 6.67 8.85
N VAL A 139 -2.95 7.21 7.65
CA VAL A 139 -1.94 7.29 6.59
C VAL A 139 -0.99 8.46 6.87
N ASP A 140 0.30 8.19 6.88
CA ASP A 140 1.34 9.20 7.12
C ASP A 140 1.95 9.73 5.82
N GLU A 141 2.11 8.84 4.81
CA GLU A 141 2.71 9.18 3.51
C GLU A 141 1.87 8.57 2.38
N PHE A 142 1.63 9.37 1.36
CA PHE A 142 0.99 8.97 0.10
C PHE A 142 2.08 8.95 -0.97
N ARG A 143 2.31 7.78 -1.57
CA ARG A 143 3.26 7.57 -2.64
C ARG A 143 2.51 6.98 -3.82
N LEU A 144 2.15 7.84 -4.78
CA LEU A 144 1.29 7.49 -5.89
C LEU A 144 2.10 7.51 -7.19
N SER A 145 2.17 6.37 -7.86
CA SER A 145 2.77 6.25 -9.19
C SER A 145 1.66 6.45 -10.23
N VAL A 146 1.55 7.67 -10.75
CA VAL A 146 0.55 8.04 -11.74
C VAL A 146 1.00 7.55 -13.10
N HIS A 147 0.23 6.62 -13.67
CA HIS A 147 0.50 6.00 -14.97
C HIS A 147 -0.10 6.82 -16.11
N PRO A 148 0.55 6.89 -17.27
CA PRO A 148 0.11 7.70 -18.40
C PRO A 148 -1.03 7.02 -19.17
N VAL A 149 -2.14 6.74 -18.48
CA VAL A 149 -3.34 6.07 -19.02
C VAL A 149 -4.60 6.68 -18.42
N ILE A 150 -5.67 6.75 -19.19
CA ILE A 150 -7.03 7.10 -18.79
C ILE A 150 -7.90 5.86 -19.05
N LEU A 151 -8.57 5.35 -18.02
CA LEU A 151 -9.48 4.21 -18.14
C LEU A 151 -10.93 4.64 -18.43
N GLY A 152 -11.33 5.81 -17.94
CA GLY A 152 -12.72 6.30 -18.04
C GLY A 152 -13.64 5.72 -16.98
N GLU A 153 -13.51 4.43 -16.67
CA GLU A 153 -14.27 3.73 -15.65
C GLU A 153 -13.41 2.68 -14.95
N GLY A 154 -13.81 2.27 -13.74
CA GLY A 154 -13.05 1.34 -12.93
C GLY A 154 -13.22 1.62 -11.43
N LYS A 155 -12.29 1.13 -10.63
CA LYS A 155 -12.29 1.30 -9.18
C LYS A 155 -11.48 2.53 -8.78
N PRO A 156 -12.11 3.63 -8.35
CA PRO A 156 -11.40 4.84 -7.98
C PRO A 156 -10.60 4.64 -6.68
N LEU A 157 -9.42 5.29 -6.62
CA LEU A 157 -8.58 5.29 -5.43
C LEU A 157 -9.27 5.99 -4.25
N PHE A 158 -9.85 7.16 -4.49
CA PHE A 158 -10.45 8.00 -3.46
C PHE A 158 -11.98 7.97 -3.56
N MET A 159 -12.60 7.15 -2.71
CA MET A 159 -14.06 7.05 -2.55
C MET A 159 -14.45 7.42 -1.13
N ASP A 160 -15.62 8.01 -0.95
CA ASP A 160 -16.24 8.27 0.36
C ASP A 160 -15.31 8.95 1.38
N ILE A 161 -14.47 9.86 0.91
CA ILE A 161 -13.59 10.65 1.77
C ILE A 161 -14.42 11.69 2.52
N LYS A 162 -14.53 11.52 3.84
CA LYS A 162 -15.43 12.30 4.70
C LYS A 162 -15.02 13.75 4.93
N LYS A 163 -13.71 14.04 4.83
CA LYS A 163 -13.15 15.37 5.11
C LYS A 163 -12.05 15.70 4.11
N ARG A 164 -11.96 16.98 3.74
CA ARG A 164 -10.81 17.47 2.97
C ARG A 164 -9.52 17.23 3.74
N LEU A 165 -8.54 16.67 3.04
CA LEU A 165 -7.17 16.52 3.53
C LEU A 165 -6.25 17.45 2.74
N ASN A 166 -5.45 18.22 3.46
CA ASN A 166 -4.40 19.02 2.85
C ASN A 166 -3.10 18.25 2.89
N LEU A 167 -2.45 18.12 1.75
CA LEU A 167 -1.20 17.39 1.60
C LEU A 167 -0.08 18.37 1.29
N LYS A 168 1.13 18.03 1.77
CA LYS A 168 2.36 18.73 1.43
C LYS A 168 3.18 17.83 0.51
N VAL A 169 3.56 18.33 -0.67
CA VAL A 169 4.47 17.62 -1.54
C VAL A 169 5.83 17.49 -0.87
N ILE A 170 6.38 16.28 -0.91
CA ILE A 170 7.70 15.95 -0.38
C ILE A 170 8.68 15.73 -1.52
N ASN A 171 8.24 15.00 -2.55
CA ASN A 171 9.05 14.72 -3.72
C ASN A 171 8.16 14.41 -4.93
N THR A 172 8.71 14.60 -6.12
CA THR A 172 8.15 14.14 -7.39
C THR A 172 9.26 13.54 -8.23
N ARG A 173 8.99 12.45 -8.94
CA ARG A 173 9.93 11.80 -9.84
C ARG A 173 9.22 11.46 -11.14
N THR A 174 9.87 11.69 -12.26
CA THR A 174 9.40 11.26 -13.59
C THR A 174 10.34 10.16 -14.07
N PHE A 175 9.78 9.09 -14.60
CA PHE A 175 10.51 7.94 -15.13
C PHE A 175 10.49 7.92 -16.64
N SER A 176 11.43 7.23 -17.26
CA SER A 176 11.52 7.08 -18.71
C SER A 176 10.27 6.42 -19.33
N SER A 177 9.57 5.59 -18.57
CA SER A 177 8.28 4.97 -18.91
C SER A 177 7.11 5.96 -19.01
N GLY A 178 7.30 7.23 -18.63
CA GLY A 178 6.24 8.24 -18.57
C GLY A 178 5.46 8.24 -17.25
N VAL A 179 5.72 7.31 -16.34
CA VAL A 179 5.12 7.30 -14.99
C VAL A 179 5.63 8.49 -14.18
N VAL A 180 4.74 9.14 -13.44
CA VAL A 180 5.08 10.23 -12.50
C VAL A 180 4.77 9.79 -11.09
N GLN A 181 5.79 9.66 -10.24
CA GLN A 181 5.61 9.36 -8.83
C GLN A 181 5.47 10.65 -8.01
N LEU A 182 4.38 10.72 -7.25
CA LEU A 182 4.05 11.82 -6.37
C LEU A 182 4.16 11.35 -4.92
N ILE A 183 4.97 12.03 -4.09
CA ILE A 183 5.12 11.71 -2.67
C ILE A 183 4.61 12.89 -1.85
N TYR A 184 3.61 12.61 -1.01
CA TYR A 184 3.00 13.61 -0.14
C TYR A 184 2.96 13.13 1.31
N HIS A 185 3.08 14.06 2.24
CA HIS A 185 2.71 13.86 3.64
C HIS A 185 1.41 14.58 3.96
N LEU A 186 0.68 14.03 4.92
CA LEU A 186 -0.47 14.72 5.49
C LEU A 186 -0.01 16.01 6.18
N ASN A 187 -0.59 17.15 5.78
CA ASN A 187 -0.32 18.43 6.44
C ASN A 187 -1.15 18.50 7.73
N ARG A 188 -0.57 18.06 8.83
CA ARG A 188 -1.18 18.16 10.16
C ARG A 188 -0.94 19.60 10.68
N LYS A 189 -1.91 20.50 10.42
CA LYS A 189 -1.97 21.80 11.08
C LYS A 189 -2.70 21.68 12.40
#